data_a287f68bf18f3a79430dc5357b8005a4
#
_entry.id   a287f68bf18f3a79430dc5357b8005a4
#
_cell.length_a   1.000
_cell.length_b   1.000
_cell.length_c   1.000
_cell.angle_alpha   90.00
_cell.angle_beta   90.00
_cell.angle_gamma   90.00
#
_symmetry.space_group_name_H-M   'P 1'
#
loop_
_entity.id
_entity.type
_entity.pdbx_description
1 polymer ?
#
loop_
_entity_poly.entity_id
_entity_poly.type
_entity_poly.pdbx_seq_one_letter_code
_entity_poly.pdbx_strand_id
1 'polypeptide(L)'
;PEMVAAVAISGRLDFNPITDTLTAENGEQVKLSEPKGSELPSKGFDVEDNGYQAPSEDGSSVQVKVNPDSDRLQLLEPFEPWDGQNITGAKVLIKAFGKCTTDHISMAGPWLKYRGHLDNISNNMLIGAVNAYNMETNSVKNQLTGEYDAVPAVARAYKAAGVPSIVVGDQNYGEGSSREHAAMEPRHLGVKAVLVKSFARIHETNLKKQGMLGLTFANEADYDKILEDDTVNFLDLDQFAPGRQLTLEFVHADGSKDTIMANHTYNAQQIGWFKAGSALNLIALQEN
;
A
#
# COMPACT_ATOMS: atom_id res chain seq x y z
N PRO A 1 4.07 -8.59 -28.96
CA PRO A 1 3.62 -9.96 -29.20
C PRO A 1 4.54 -10.74 -30.14
N GLU A 2 5.01 -10.11 -31.24
CA GLU A 2 5.80 -10.75 -32.30
C GLU A 2 7.14 -11.31 -31.78
N MET A 3 7.84 -10.53 -30.95
CA MET A 3 9.10 -10.98 -30.32
C MET A 3 8.86 -12.18 -29.42
N VAL A 4 7.76 -12.21 -28.68
CA VAL A 4 7.40 -13.34 -27.81
C VAL A 4 7.14 -14.60 -28.67
N ALA A 5 6.40 -14.45 -29.78
CA ALA A 5 6.16 -15.54 -30.71
C ALA A 5 7.47 -16.07 -31.33
N ALA A 6 8.37 -15.17 -31.75
CA ALA A 6 9.65 -15.54 -32.33
C ALA A 6 10.54 -16.33 -31.35
N VAL A 7 10.63 -15.88 -30.10
CA VAL A 7 11.37 -16.55 -29.03
C VAL A 7 10.74 -17.91 -28.69
N ALA A 8 9.41 -17.98 -28.65
CA ALA A 8 8.69 -19.24 -28.39
C ALA A 8 8.92 -20.28 -29.51
N ILE A 9 8.89 -19.85 -30.79
CA ILE A 9 9.15 -20.73 -31.93
C ILE A 9 10.60 -21.20 -31.94
N SER A 10 11.56 -20.33 -31.62
CA SER A 10 12.99 -20.66 -31.60
C SER A 10 13.37 -21.58 -30.43
N GLY A 11 12.61 -21.56 -29.34
CA GLY A 11 12.97 -22.27 -28.08
C GLY A 11 14.18 -21.65 -27.36
N ARG A 12 14.62 -20.45 -27.73
CA ARG A 12 15.82 -19.77 -27.21
C ARG A 12 15.53 -18.35 -26.78
N LEU A 13 15.96 -17.97 -25.59
CA LEU A 13 15.79 -16.60 -25.06
C LEU A 13 16.74 -15.58 -25.70
N ASP A 14 17.84 -16.03 -26.30
CA ASP A 14 18.85 -15.20 -26.98
C ASP A 14 18.60 -15.06 -28.48
N PHE A 15 17.49 -15.60 -29.01
CA PHE A 15 17.13 -15.51 -30.41
C PHE A 15 16.75 -14.09 -30.81
N ASN A 16 17.47 -13.55 -31.83
CA ASN A 16 17.17 -12.27 -32.42
C ASN A 16 16.52 -12.46 -33.81
N PRO A 17 15.20 -12.30 -33.98
CA PRO A 17 14.52 -12.57 -35.25
C PRO A 17 14.94 -11.62 -36.38
N ILE A 18 15.63 -10.51 -36.09
CA ILE A 18 16.15 -9.59 -37.11
C ILE A 18 17.40 -10.14 -37.79
N THR A 19 18.27 -10.81 -36.99
CA THR A 19 19.58 -11.29 -37.48
C THR A 19 19.63 -12.81 -37.68
N ASP A 20 18.93 -13.56 -36.82
CA ASP A 20 19.04 -15.02 -36.75
C ASP A 20 18.07 -15.73 -37.69
N THR A 21 18.39 -16.99 -37.99
CA THR A 21 17.54 -17.89 -38.74
C THR A 21 17.15 -19.12 -37.90
N LEU A 22 16.03 -19.70 -38.23
CA LEU A 22 15.58 -20.99 -37.67
C LEU A 22 15.95 -22.12 -38.63
N THR A 23 16.23 -23.32 -38.10
CA THR A 23 16.42 -24.51 -38.90
C THR A 23 15.14 -25.34 -38.89
N ALA A 24 14.50 -25.48 -40.05
CA ALA A 24 13.32 -26.33 -40.20
C ALA A 24 13.70 -27.84 -40.10
N GLU A 25 12.73 -28.70 -39.89
CA GLU A 25 12.95 -30.15 -39.77
C GLU A 25 13.65 -30.78 -41.02
N ASN A 26 13.43 -30.17 -42.19
CA ASN A 26 14.08 -30.58 -43.44
C ASN A 26 15.52 -30.04 -43.61
N GLY A 27 16.04 -29.30 -42.60
CA GLY A 27 17.36 -28.67 -42.60
C GLY A 27 17.44 -27.28 -43.27
N GLU A 28 16.34 -26.76 -43.78
CA GLU A 28 16.30 -25.45 -44.43
C GLU A 28 16.44 -24.33 -43.39
N GLN A 29 17.20 -23.27 -43.77
CA GLN A 29 17.32 -22.09 -42.97
C GLN A 29 16.17 -21.12 -43.26
N VAL A 30 15.33 -20.85 -42.29
CA VAL A 30 14.16 -20.00 -42.41
C VAL A 30 14.38 -18.72 -41.59
N LYS A 31 14.24 -17.60 -42.26
CA LYS A 31 14.19 -16.29 -41.58
C LYS A 31 12.74 -15.86 -41.34
N LEU A 32 12.43 -15.46 -40.11
CA LEU A 32 11.12 -14.91 -39.82
C LEU A 32 10.95 -13.57 -40.52
N SER A 33 9.80 -13.37 -41.17
CA SER A 33 9.47 -12.11 -41.82
C SER A 33 9.15 -11.06 -40.74
N GLU A 34 9.52 -9.81 -41.04
CA GLU A 34 9.07 -8.70 -40.19
C GLU A 34 7.53 -8.61 -40.21
N PRO A 35 6.92 -8.43 -39.03
CA PRO A 35 5.48 -8.27 -38.96
C PRO A 35 5.05 -7.00 -39.69
N LYS A 36 4.05 -7.15 -40.54
CA LYS A 36 3.41 -6.03 -41.28
C LYS A 36 2.10 -5.74 -40.56
N GLY A 37 2.15 -4.91 -39.50
CA GLY A 37 0.98 -4.40 -38.85
C GLY A 37 0.53 -3.05 -39.39
N SER A 38 -0.74 -2.77 -39.30
CA SER A 38 -1.27 -1.44 -39.47
C SER A 38 -1.36 -0.79 -38.09
N GLU A 39 -0.63 0.29 -37.84
CA GLU A 39 -0.69 1.02 -36.57
C GLU A 39 -2.05 1.71 -36.36
N LEU A 40 -2.73 1.96 -37.46
CA LEU A 40 -4.05 2.59 -37.50
C LEU A 40 -5.03 1.74 -38.31
N PRO A 41 -6.34 1.81 -38.02
CA PRO A 41 -7.36 1.25 -38.90
C PRO A 41 -7.15 1.73 -40.33
N SER A 42 -7.26 0.83 -41.34
CA SER A 42 -7.01 1.15 -42.73
C SER A 42 -7.86 2.31 -43.31
N LYS A 43 -9.00 2.59 -42.68
CA LYS A 43 -9.93 3.68 -43.00
C LYS A 43 -9.75 4.91 -42.10
N GLY A 44 -8.71 4.94 -41.25
CA GLY A 44 -8.57 5.93 -40.19
C GLY A 44 -9.58 5.73 -39.04
N PHE A 45 -9.54 6.67 -38.11
CA PHE A 45 -10.56 6.74 -37.06
C PHE A 45 -11.77 7.50 -37.56
N ASP A 46 -12.97 7.07 -37.17
CA ASP A 46 -14.17 7.83 -37.38
C ASP A 46 -14.16 9.06 -36.47
N VAL A 47 -14.15 10.25 -37.06
CA VAL A 47 -14.06 11.52 -36.34
C VAL A 47 -15.39 12.28 -36.31
N GLU A 48 -16.48 11.68 -36.82
CA GLU A 48 -17.79 12.37 -36.89
C GLU A 48 -18.45 12.44 -35.50
N ASP A 49 -18.17 11.49 -34.60
CA ASP A 49 -18.60 11.56 -33.20
C ASP A 49 -17.38 11.41 -32.27
N ASN A 50 -16.94 12.52 -31.71
CA ASN A 50 -15.84 12.49 -30.75
C ASN A 50 -16.27 12.10 -29.33
N GLY A 51 -17.58 11.96 -29.06
CA GLY A 51 -18.12 11.60 -27.74
C GLY A 51 -17.65 12.49 -26.58
N TYR A 52 -16.87 13.54 -26.90
CA TYR A 52 -16.29 14.42 -25.89
C TYR A 52 -17.32 15.41 -25.38
N GLN A 53 -17.59 15.34 -24.07
CA GLN A 53 -18.37 16.34 -23.35
C GLN A 53 -17.42 17.21 -22.54
N ALA A 54 -17.27 18.47 -22.92
CA ALA A 54 -16.43 19.39 -22.18
C ALA A 54 -16.98 19.59 -20.76
N PRO A 55 -16.12 19.62 -19.74
CA PRO A 55 -16.55 20.04 -18.40
C PRO A 55 -17.03 21.48 -18.41
N SER A 56 -17.82 21.86 -17.40
CA SER A 56 -18.18 23.26 -17.20
C SER A 56 -16.93 24.11 -17.02
N GLU A 57 -16.88 25.32 -17.62
CA GLU A 57 -15.79 26.28 -17.42
C GLU A 57 -15.72 26.73 -15.93
N ASP A 58 -16.86 26.82 -15.28
CA ASP A 58 -16.96 27.07 -13.83
C ASP A 58 -17.66 25.89 -13.15
N GLY A 59 -16.88 25.14 -12.40
CA GLY A 59 -17.35 24.01 -11.60
C GLY A 59 -17.66 24.34 -10.14
N SER A 60 -17.50 25.59 -9.72
CA SER A 60 -17.61 26.01 -8.30
C SER A 60 -18.98 25.72 -7.68
N SER A 61 -20.05 25.70 -8.49
CA SER A 61 -21.42 25.37 -8.05
C SER A 61 -21.73 23.88 -8.05
N VAL A 62 -20.84 23.04 -8.60
CA VAL A 62 -21.07 21.60 -8.73
C VAL A 62 -20.79 20.92 -7.39
N GLN A 63 -21.82 20.23 -6.86
CA GLN A 63 -21.70 19.44 -5.64
C GLN A 63 -21.78 17.96 -5.95
N VAL A 64 -20.81 17.21 -5.43
CA VAL A 64 -20.87 15.74 -5.47
C VAL A 64 -21.92 15.28 -4.45
N LYS A 65 -22.94 14.59 -4.94
CA LYS A 65 -24.01 14.04 -4.09
C LYS A 65 -23.86 12.52 -4.03
N VAL A 66 -23.75 12.00 -2.83
CA VAL A 66 -23.77 10.57 -2.53
C VAL A 66 -24.98 10.29 -1.65
N ASN A 67 -25.73 9.24 -1.96
CA ASN A 67 -26.82 8.80 -1.08
C ASN A 67 -26.21 8.39 0.29
N PRO A 68 -26.66 8.98 1.41
CA PRO A 68 -26.14 8.65 2.74
C PRO A 68 -26.26 7.16 3.11
N ASP A 69 -27.27 6.48 2.55
CA ASP A 69 -27.52 5.05 2.79
C ASP A 69 -26.76 4.13 1.79
N SER A 70 -25.88 4.69 0.97
CA SER A 70 -25.10 3.89 0.02
C SER A 70 -24.07 3.04 0.77
N ASP A 71 -24.07 1.74 0.50
CA ASP A 71 -23.04 0.81 0.96
C ASP A 71 -21.81 0.76 0.03
N ARG A 72 -21.90 1.39 -1.17
CA ARG A 72 -20.87 1.35 -2.22
C ARG A 72 -20.13 2.64 -2.43
N LEU A 73 -20.67 3.78 -2.03
CA LEU A 73 -20.13 5.11 -2.22
C LEU A 73 -20.11 5.88 -0.89
N GLN A 74 -19.03 6.56 -0.63
CA GLN A 74 -18.84 7.43 0.54
C GLN A 74 -18.08 8.68 0.12
N LEU A 75 -18.50 9.86 0.58
CA LEU A 75 -17.67 11.04 0.52
C LEU A 75 -16.49 10.85 1.47
N LEU A 76 -15.26 11.02 0.97
CA LEU A 76 -14.07 10.89 1.77
C LEU A 76 -13.79 12.22 2.48
N GLU A 77 -13.60 12.14 3.79
CA GLU A 77 -13.00 13.23 4.56
C GLU A 77 -11.48 13.20 4.37
N PRO A 78 -10.83 14.37 4.20
CA PRO A 78 -9.38 14.44 4.17
C PRO A 78 -8.77 13.84 5.44
N PHE A 79 -7.67 13.11 5.30
CA PHE A 79 -6.94 12.61 6.46
C PHE A 79 -6.34 13.76 7.27
N GLU A 80 -6.41 13.64 8.59
CA GLU A 80 -5.85 14.64 9.50
C GLU A 80 -4.35 14.83 9.27
N PRO A 81 -3.85 16.08 9.24
CA PRO A 81 -2.43 16.36 9.19
C PRO A 81 -1.72 15.87 10.45
N TRP A 82 -0.41 15.74 10.37
CA TRP A 82 0.41 15.46 11.54
C TRP A 82 0.41 16.68 12.48
N ASP A 83 0.21 16.44 13.76
CA ASP A 83 0.12 17.47 14.81
C ASP A 83 1.47 18.03 15.27
N GLY A 84 2.57 17.55 14.68
CA GLY A 84 3.93 17.95 15.06
C GLY A 84 4.48 17.22 16.28
N GLN A 85 3.74 16.29 16.86
CA GLN A 85 4.15 15.58 18.07
C GLN A 85 4.70 14.18 17.74
N ASN A 86 5.50 13.64 18.66
CA ASN A 86 5.90 12.24 18.61
C ASN A 86 4.67 11.32 18.80
N ILE A 87 4.63 10.22 18.06
CA ILE A 87 3.61 9.20 18.26
C ILE A 87 4.00 8.41 19.51
N THR A 88 3.15 8.37 20.52
CA THR A 88 3.39 7.68 21.77
C THR A 88 2.26 6.71 22.09
N GLY A 89 2.58 5.63 22.79
CA GLY A 89 1.58 4.66 23.24
C GLY A 89 0.94 3.84 22.14
N ALA A 90 1.53 3.80 20.94
CA ALA A 90 0.99 3.02 19.84
C ALA A 90 1.03 1.52 20.14
N LYS A 91 -0.02 0.80 19.78
CA LYS A 91 -0.12 -0.65 19.97
C LYS A 91 0.35 -1.40 18.73
N VAL A 92 1.00 -2.55 18.92
CA VAL A 92 1.24 -3.49 17.82
C VAL A 92 -0.10 -4.13 17.47
N LEU A 93 -0.68 -3.74 16.32
CA LEU A 93 -1.96 -4.29 15.86
C LEU A 93 -1.81 -5.73 15.39
N ILE A 94 -0.77 -5.97 14.59
CA ILE A 94 -0.41 -7.29 14.07
C ILE A 94 1.08 -7.31 13.76
N LYS A 95 1.73 -8.44 13.98
CA LYS A 95 3.05 -8.80 13.44
C LYS A 95 2.83 -9.87 12.37
N ALA A 96 2.83 -9.44 11.12
CA ALA A 96 2.59 -10.35 9.99
C ALA A 96 3.80 -11.27 9.78
N PHE A 97 3.53 -12.57 9.71
CA PHE A 97 4.52 -13.61 9.49
C PHE A 97 4.65 -13.93 8.00
N GLY A 98 5.89 -13.95 7.52
CA GLY A 98 6.22 -14.35 6.17
C GLY A 98 5.58 -13.45 5.09
N LYS A 99 5.16 -14.04 3.98
CA LYS A 99 4.64 -13.31 2.82
C LYS A 99 3.30 -12.62 3.12
N CYS A 100 3.30 -11.29 3.07
CA CYS A 100 2.09 -10.47 3.20
C CYS A 100 1.89 -9.66 1.91
N THR A 101 1.01 -10.14 1.03
CA THR A 101 0.70 -9.50 -0.25
C THR A 101 -0.40 -8.44 -0.11
N THR A 102 -0.61 -7.64 -1.16
CA THR A 102 -1.76 -6.71 -1.19
C THR A 102 -3.10 -7.43 -1.12
N ASP A 103 -3.19 -8.71 -1.51
CA ASP A 103 -4.39 -9.54 -1.31
C ASP A 103 -4.61 -9.94 0.16
N HIS A 104 -3.54 -10.04 0.95
CA HIS A 104 -3.66 -10.26 2.39
C HIS A 104 -4.05 -8.97 3.13
N ILE A 105 -3.67 -7.79 2.61
CA ILE A 105 -3.92 -6.48 3.24
C ILE A 105 -5.30 -5.94 2.85
N SER A 106 -5.65 -5.99 1.56
CA SER A 106 -6.92 -5.50 1.00
C SER A 106 -7.35 -6.43 -0.12
N MET A 107 -8.17 -7.41 0.19
CA MET A 107 -8.60 -8.44 -0.76
C MET A 107 -9.38 -7.84 -1.93
N ALA A 108 -9.20 -8.46 -3.11
CA ALA A 108 -10.05 -8.25 -4.28
C ALA A 108 -11.34 -9.09 -4.21
N GLY A 109 -11.87 -9.46 -5.36
CA GLY A 109 -13.07 -10.30 -5.48
C GLY A 109 -14.32 -9.57 -4.97
N PRO A 110 -15.12 -10.17 -4.09
CA PRO A 110 -16.40 -9.58 -3.61
C PRO A 110 -16.26 -8.21 -2.94
N TRP A 111 -15.07 -7.89 -2.40
CA TRP A 111 -14.79 -6.62 -1.73
C TRP A 111 -14.71 -5.44 -2.70
N LEU A 112 -14.41 -5.69 -3.99
CA LEU A 112 -14.27 -4.64 -4.99
C LEU A 112 -15.54 -3.81 -5.21
N LYS A 113 -16.70 -4.32 -4.82
CA LYS A 113 -17.96 -3.55 -4.84
C LYS A 113 -17.95 -2.34 -3.90
N TYR A 114 -17.07 -2.37 -2.88
CA TYR A 114 -16.92 -1.30 -1.87
C TYR A 114 -15.77 -0.33 -2.16
N ARG A 115 -15.14 -0.39 -3.34
CA ARG A 115 -14.00 0.50 -3.66
C ARG A 115 -14.28 2.00 -3.52
N GLY A 116 -15.54 2.40 -3.68
CA GLY A 116 -15.98 3.78 -3.49
C GLY A 116 -16.42 4.11 -2.06
N HIS A 117 -16.32 3.15 -1.12
CA HIS A 117 -16.74 3.32 0.27
C HIS A 117 -15.64 2.86 1.21
N LEU A 118 -14.78 3.78 1.62
CA LEU A 118 -13.56 3.46 2.38
C LEU A 118 -13.86 2.75 3.70
N ASP A 119 -14.88 3.17 4.44
CA ASP A 119 -15.21 2.54 5.71
C ASP A 119 -15.65 1.08 5.53
N ASN A 120 -16.50 0.79 4.52
CA ASN A 120 -16.97 -0.58 4.27
C ASN A 120 -15.84 -1.49 3.76
N ILE A 121 -14.99 -1.02 2.83
CA ILE A 121 -13.90 -1.85 2.33
C ILE A 121 -12.86 -2.12 3.42
N SER A 122 -12.69 -1.21 4.38
CA SER A 122 -11.77 -1.37 5.50
C SER A 122 -12.11 -2.55 6.43
N ASN A 123 -13.30 -3.16 6.29
CA ASN A 123 -13.64 -4.41 6.99
C ASN A 123 -12.85 -5.62 6.47
N ASN A 124 -12.08 -5.48 5.38
CA ASN A 124 -11.18 -6.53 4.90
C ASN A 124 -9.70 -6.26 5.22
N MET A 125 -9.39 -5.20 5.97
CA MET A 125 -8.02 -4.83 6.28
C MET A 125 -7.28 -5.96 7.00
N LEU A 126 -6.22 -6.48 6.35
CA LEU A 126 -5.29 -7.47 6.90
C LEU A 126 -5.93 -8.83 7.29
N ILE A 127 -7.17 -9.13 6.84
CA ILE A 127 -7.83 -10.39 7.18
C ILE A 127 -7.16 -11.63 6.58
N GLY A 128 -6.28 -11.46 5.59
CA GLY A 128 -5.49 -12.53 5.00
C GLY A 128 -4.07 -12.64 5.56
N ALA A 129 -3.64 -11.69 6.39
CA ALA A 129 -2.31 -11.72 7.00
C ALA A 129 -2.24 -12.75 8.13
N VAL A 130 -1.15 -13.53 8.16
CA VAL A 130 -0.89 -14.49 9.25
C VAL A 130 -0.27 -13.74 10.43
N ASN A 131 -0.86 -13.84 11.60
CA ASN A 131 -0.31 -13.28 12.83
C ASN A 131 0.83 -14.16 13.36
N ALA A 132 2.03 -13.59 13.52
CA ALA A 132 3.22 -14.29 13.97
C ALA A 132 3.10 -14.86 15.40
N TYR A 133 2.19 -14.36 16.22
CA TYR A 133 2.07 -14.77 17.61
C TYR A 133 1.22 -16.02 17.81
N ASN A 134 0.19 -16.21 17.00
CA ASN A 134 -0.71 -17.38 17.09
C ASN A 134 -0.77 -18.22 15.82
N MET A 135 -0.11 -17.78 14.73
CA MET A 135 -0.11 -18.42 13.40
C MET A 135 -1.50 -18.51 12.76
N GLU A 136 -2.43 -17.67 13.17
CA GLU A 136 -3.78 -17.58 12.61
C GLU A 136 -3.93 -16.38 11.67
N THR A 137 -4.90 -16.45 10.78
CA THR A 137 -5.34 -15.30 9.96
C THR A 137 -6.52 -14.62 10.62
N ASN A 138 -6.62 -13.29 10.44
CA ASN A 138 -7.73 -12.49 10.97
C ASN A 138 -7.99 -12.69 12.47
N SER A 139 -6.94 -12.89 13.24
CA SER A 139 -7.00 -13.14 14.69
C SER A 139 -5.86 -12.39 15.37
N VAL A 140 -6.16 -11.31 16.06
CA VAL A 140 -5.18 -10.48 16.77
C VAL A 140 -5.70 -10.11 18.16
N LYS A 141 -4.78 -9.93 19.08
CA LYS A 141 -5.10 -9.56 20.46
C LYS A 141 -5.48 -8.09 20.54
N ASN A 142 -6.63 -7.82 21.08
CA ASN A 142 -7.00 -6.47 21.52
C ASN A 142 -6.34 -6.18 22.86
N GLN A 143 -5.27 -5.40 22.88
CA GLN A 143 -4.53 -5.08 24.11
C GLN A 143 -5.34 -4.24 25.11
N LEU A 144 -6.52 -3.68 24.73
CA LEU A 144 -7.40 -2.96 25.64
C LEU A 144 -8.29 -3.91 26.46
N THR A 145 -8.61 -5.08 25.91
CA THR A 145 -9.51 -6.07 26.54
C THR A 145 -8.81 -7.37 26.92
N GLY A 146 -7.69 -7.68 26.25
CA GLY A 146 -6.98 -8.96 26.36
C GLY A 146 -7.55 -10.07 25.47
N GLU A 147 -8.67 -9.83 24.78
CA GLU A 147 -9.35 -10.83 23.93
C GLU A 147 -8.84 -10.78 22.49
N TYR A 148 -8.93 -11.91 21.77
CA TYR A 148 -8.64 -12.00 20.35
C TYR A 148 -9.89 -11.69 19.52
N ASP A 149 -9.71 -10.94 18.44
CA ASP A 149 -10.78 -10.60 17.50
C ASP A 149 -10.20 -10.38 16.08
N ALA A 150 -11.07 -10.17 15.11
CA ALA A 150 -10.72 -9.83 13.73
C ALA A 150 -9.86 -8.54 13.66
N VAL A 151 -8.85 -8.53 12.79
CA VAL A 151 -7.93 -7.38 12.67
C VAL A 151 -8.65 -6.04 12.49
N PRO A 152 -9.64 -5.90 11.56
CA PRO A 152 -10.36 -4.63 11.42
C PRO A 152 -11.18 -4.26 12.66
N ALA A 153 -11.71 -5.23 13.39
CA ALA A 153 -12.48 -4.98 14.62
C ALA A 153 -11.58 -4.40 15.72
N VAL A 154 -10.40 -4.99 15.94
CA VAL A 154 -9.40 -4.49 16.90
C VAL A 154 -8.91 -3.10 16.50
N ALA A 155 -8.61 -2.87 15.21
CA ALA A 155 -8.20 -1.56 14.72
C ALA A 155 -9.28 -0.49 14.95
N ARG A 156 -10.56 -0.82 14.71
CA ARG A 156 -11.69 0.07 15.02
C ARG A 156 -11.82 0.35 16.52
N ALA A 157 -11.60 -0.64 17.36
CA ALA A 157 -11.61 -0.46 18.82
C ALA A 157 -10.49 0.51 19.26
N TYR A 158 -9.27 0.36 18.74
CA TYR A 158 -8.18 1.29 19.01
C TYR A 158 -8.49 2.71 18.52
N LYS A 159 -8.98 2.83 17.27
CA LYS A 159 -9.38 4.13 16.72
C LYS A 159 -10.45 4.82 17.58
N ALA A 160 -11.48 4.08 18.00
CA ALA A 160 -12.55 4.61 18.86
C ALA A 160 -12.05 5.05 20.25
N ALA A 161 -11.03 4.37 20.77
CA ALA A 161 -10.37 4.72 22.03
C ALA A 161 -9.31 5.82 21.88
N GLY A 162 -9.05 6.34 20.67
CA GLY A 162 -8.00 7.32 20.42
C GLY A 162 -6.58 6.76 20.57
N VAL A 163 -6.42 5.44 20.52
CA VAL A 163 -5.12 4.75 20.68
C VAL A 163 -4.51 4.51 19.29
N PRO A 164 -3.32 5.04 19.01
CA PRO A 164 -2.63 4.77 17.75
C PRO A 164 -2.17 3.31 17.68
N SER A 165 -1.99 2.81 16.46
CA SER A 165 -1.45 1.47 16.25
C SER A 165 -0.40 1.44 15.13
N ILE A 166 0.39 0.39 15.10
CA ILE A 166 1.34 0.08 14.04
C ILE A 166 1.14 -1.35 13.53
N VAL A 167 1.55 -1.58 12.29
CA VAL A 167 1.67 -2.91 11.69
C VAL A 167 3.14 -3.25 11.57
N VAL A 168 3.50 -4.45 11.98
CA VAL A 168 4.85 -5.01 11.78
C VAL A 168 4.77 -6.09 10.71
N GLY A 169 5.71 -6.11 9.76
CA GLY A 169 5.71 -7.07 8.67
C GLY A 169 7.09 -7.67 8.39
N ASP A 170 7.09 -8.72 7.59
CA ASP A 170 8.27 -9.47 7.18
C ASP A 170 8.82 -8.96 5.82
N GLN A 171 9.48 -9.80 5.07
CA GLN A 171 10.11 -9.49 3.77
C GLN A 171 9.07 -9.19 2.68
N ASN A 172 9.41 -8.22 1.81
CA ASN A 172 8.64 -7.86 0.61
C ASN A 172 7.16 -7.58 0.88
N TYR A 173 6.87 -6.88 2.00
CA TYR A 173 5.52 -6.56 2.43
C TYR A 173 4.76 -5.74 1.39
N GLY A 174 3.54 -6.15 1.07
CA GLY A 174 2.69 -5.49 0.09
C GLY A 174 2.99 -5.84 -1.37
N GLU A 175 3.69 -6.98 -1.62
CA GLU A 175 3.87 -7.51 -2.98
C GLU A 175 2.52 -7.76 -3.65
N GLY A 176 2.45 -7.63 -4.97
CA GLY A 176 1.27 -7.93 -5.78
C GLY A 176 0.70 -6.71 -6.50
N SER A 177 -0.62 -6.68 -6.64
CA SER A 177 -1.30 -5.59 -7.33
C SER A 177 -1.12 -4.25 -6.60
N SER A 178 -0.99 -3.15 -7.37
CA SER A 178 -0.92 -1.79 -6.83
C SER A 178 -2.30 -1.34 -6.33
N ARG A 179 -2.62 -1.68 -5.09
CA ARG A 179 -3.89 -1.31 -4.46
C ARG A 179 -3.69 -0.16 -3.48
N GLU A 180 -4.25 0.97 -3.83
CA GLU A 180 -4.27 2.15 -2.95
C GLU A 180 -5.01 1.85 -1.64
N HIS A 181 -6.09 1.06 -1.71
CA HIS A 181 -6.86 0.63 -0.54
C HIS A 181 -6.00 -0.10 0.50
N ALA A 182 -5.00 -0.87 0.08
CA ALA A 182 -4.06 -1.51 1.00
C ALA A 182 -3.23 -0.51 1.85
N ALA A 183 -3.21 0.77 1.47
CA ALA A 183 -2.65 1.86 2.27
C ALA A 183 -3.73 2.74 2.90
N MET A 184 -4.86 2.96 2.20
CA MET A 184 -5.95 3.79 2.70
C MET A 184 -6.68 3.16 3.89
N GLU A 185 -6.92 1.84 3.85
CA GLU A 185 -7.63 1.12 4.92
C GLU A 185 -6.90 1.18 6.27
N PRO A 186 -5.60 0.82 6.38
CA PRO A 186 -4.90 0.97 7.64
C PRO A 186 -4.84 2.44 8.09
N ARG A 187 -4.64 3.40 7.15
CA ARG A 187 -4.68 4.83 7.48
C ARG A 187 -6.05 5.23 8.06
N HIS A 188 -7.14 4.79 7.42
CA HIS A 188 -8.51 5.06 7.85
C HIS A 188 -8.79 4.47 9.24
N LEU A 189 -8.31 3.28 9.52
CA LEU A 189 -8.49 2.60 10.81
C LEU A 189 -7.47 2.99 11.89
N GLY A 190 -6.68 4.06 11.66
CA GLY A 190 -5.85 4.65 12.72
C GLY A 190 -4.44 4.07 12.85
N VAL A 191 -4.02 3.21 11.91
CA VAL A 191 -2.62 2.77 11.83
C VAL A 191 -1.74 3.95 11.44
N LYS A 192 -0.67 4.19 12.21
CA LYS A 192 0.24 5.33 12.01
C LYS A 192 1.50 4.95 11.23
N ALA A 193 1.95 3.72 11.38
CA ALA A 193 3.18 3.24 10.74
C ALA A 193 3.07 1.77 10.34
N VAL A 194 3.82 1.42 9.31
CA VAL A 194 4.11 0.04 8.89
C VAL A 194 5.62 -0.15 8.96
N LEU A 195 6.10 -1.00 9.86
CA LEU A 195 7.51 -1.31 10.08
C LEU A 195 7.79 -2.73 9.60
N VAL A 196 8.67 -2.90 8.61
CA VAL A 196 8.89 -4.19 7.94
C VAL A 196 10.39 -4.47 7.72
N LYS A 197 10.73 -5.71 7.42
CA LYS A 197 12.09 -6.03 6.95
C LYS A 197 12.35 -5.42 5.57
N SER A 198 11.40 -5.54 4.64
CA SER A 198 11.44 -4.85 3.34
C SER A 198 10.05 -4.65 2.75
N PHE A 199 9.91 -3.66 1.88
CA PHE A 199 8.67 -3.36 1.15
C PHE A 199 8.72 -3.81 -0.31
N ALA A 200 7.55 -4.16 -0.83
CA ALA A 200 7.29 -4.02 -2.25
C ALA A 200 7.19 -2.53 -2.61
N ARG A 201 7.95 -2.09 -3.61
CA ARG A 201 8.16 -0.67 -3.93
C ARG A 201 6.88 0.14 -4.11
N ILE A 202 5.89 -0.42 -4.84
CA ILE A 202 4.62 0.29 -5.11
C ILE A 202 3.85 0.50 -3.82
N HIS A 203 3.79 -0.50 -2.96
CA HIS A 203 3.06 -0.42 -1.69
C HIS A 203 3.68 0.62 -0.75
N GLU A 204 5.01 0.66 -0.63
CA GLU A 204 5.72 1.71 0.12
C GLU A 204 5.35 3.11 -0.37
N THR A 205 5.30 3.30 -1.71
CA THR A 205 4.90 4.58 -2.30
C THR A 205 3.44 4.93 -1.96
N ASN A 206 2.54 3.94 -1.97
CA ASN A 206 1.14 4.15 -1.62
C ASN A 206 0.97 4.54 -0.14
N LEU A 207 1.71 3.90 0.78
CA LEU A 207 1.72 4.31 2.19
C LEU A 207 2.14 5.78 2.35
N LYS A 208 3.22 6.19 1.69
CA LYS A 208 3.72 7.58 1.71
C LYS A 208 2.68 8.58 1.21
N LYS A 209 1.99 8.25 0.10
CA LYS A 209 0.93 9.10 -0.47
C LYS A 209 -0.26 9.29 0.48
N GLN A 210 -0.53 8.30 1.31
CA GLN A 210 -1.61 8.36 2.32
C GLN A 210 -1.14 8.98 3.65
N GLY A 211 0.05 9.58 3.70
CA GLY A 211 0.58 10.22 4.92
C GLY A 211 0.89 9.26 6.06
N MET A 212 1.17 7.99 5.74
CA MET A 212 1.61 6.99 6.71
C MET A 212 3.13 6.90 6.76
N LEU A 213 3.69 6.42 7.87
CA LEU A 213 5.10 6.09 8.00
C LEU A 213 5.35 4.67 7.48
N GLY A 214 6.01 4.55 6.31
CA GLY A 214 6.54 3.28 5.79
C GLY A 214 8.01 3.18 6.17
N LEU A 215 8.35 2.25 7.07
CA LEU A 215 9.66 2.14 7.71
C LEU A 215 10.23 0.73 7.53
N THR A 216 11.54 0.62 7.43
CA THR A 216 12.22 -0.68 7.45
C THR A 216 13.16 -0.78 8.63
N PHE A 217 13.32 -1.98 9.18
CA PHE A 217 14.30 -2.23 10.21
C PHE A 217 15.72 -1.86 9.74
N ALA A 218 16.48 -1.15 10.56
CA ALA A 218 17.90 -0.95 10.32
C ALA A 218 18.69 -2.27 10.53
N ASN A 219 18.22 -3.10 11.45
CA ASN A 219 18.67 -4.47 11.67
C ASN A 219 17.45 -5.39 11.62
N GLU A 220 17.36 -6.27 10.62
CA GLU A 220 16.22 -7.18 10.43
C GLU A 220 15.97 -8.11 11.62
N ALA A 221 17.01 -8.45 12.40
CA ALA A 221 16.88 -9.27 13.59
C ALA A 221 16.04 -8.59 14.69
N ASP A 222 15.86 -7.28 14.64
CA ASP A 222 15.01 -6.57 15.61
C ASP A 222 13.52 -6.90 15.45
N TYR A 223 13.12 -7.47 14.30
CA TYR A 223 11.79 -8.03 14.12
C TYR A 223 11.44 -9.05 15.21
N ASP A 224 12.39 -9.88 15.61
CA ASP A 224 12.15 -10.94 16.60
C ASP A 224 11.97 -10.40 18.02
N LYS A 225 12.46 -9.19 18.32
CA LYS A 225 12.31 -8.55 19.63
C LYS A 225 10.89 -8.06 19.92
N ILE A 226 10.09 -7.78 18.87
CA ILE A 226 8.76 -7.19 19.03
C ILE A 226 7.77 -8.24 19.52
N LEU A 227 7.15 -7.96 20.66
CA LEU A 227 6.17 -8.82 21.33
C LEU A 227 4.72 -8.34 21.11
N GLU A 228 3.75 -9.21 21.32
CA GLU A 228 2.33 -8.96 21.04
C GLU A 228 1.74 -7.81 21.85
N ASP A 229 2.16 -7.70 23.11
CA ASP A 229 1.65 -6.71 24.07
C ASP A 229 2.48 -5.41 24.12
N ASP A 230 3.41 -5.23 23.18
CA ASP A 230 4.28 -4.06 23.16
C ASP A 230 3.51 -2.76 22.92
N THR A 231 4.01 -1.73 23.61
CA THR A 231 3.67 -0.33 23.33
C THR A 231 4.84 0.35 22.64
N VAL A 232 4.57 1.13 21.60
CA VAL A 232 5.60 1.72 20.75
C VAL A 232 5.57 3.24 20.85
N ASN A 233 6.74 3.84 21.08
CA ASN A 233 6.96 5.27 21.10
C ASN A 233 7.94 5.66 19.99
N PHE A 234 7.63 6.69 19.22
CA PHE A 234 8.55 7.34 18.30
C PHE A 234 9.25 8.46 19.08
N LEU A 235 10.57 8.47 19.13
CA LEU A 235 11.30 9.38 20.03
C LEU A 235 11.76 10.67 19.36
N ASP A 236 11.86 10.70 18.03
CA ASP A 236 12.49 11.78 17.27
C ASP A 236 11.76 12.11 15.95
N LEU A 237 10.44 11.91 15.92
CA LEU A 237 9.63 12.18 14.74
C LEU A 237 9.61 13.67 14.36
N ASP A 238 9.80 14.56 15.33
CA ASP A 238 9.98 16.00 15.12
C ASP A 238 11.22 16.33 14.27
N GLN A 239 12.19 15.42 14.23
CA GLN A 239 13.43 15.54 13.47
C GLN A 239 13.38 14.74 12.15
N PHE A 240 12.19 14.33 11.70
CA PHE A 240 12.01 13.55 10.48
C PHE A 240 12.54 14.29 9.25
N ALA A 241 13.61 13.77 8.65
CA ALA A 241 14.32 14.38 7.52
C ALA A 241 14.87 13.30 6.58
N PRO A 242 15.08 13.61 5.28
CA PRO A 242 15.63 12.66 4.32
C PRO A 242 16.97 12.06 4.81
N GLY A 243 17.09 10.72 4.73
CA GLY A 243 18.31 9.99 5.12
C GLY A 243 18.55 9.87 6.63
N ARG A 244 17.69 10.41 7.47
CA ARG A 244 17.80 10.30 8.93
C ARG A 244 16.94 9.14 9.44
N GLN A 245 17.55 8.18 10.13
CA GLN A 245 16.81 7.11 10.81
C GLN A 245 15.87 7.66 11.88
N LEU A 246 14.79 6.96 12.13
CA LEU A 246 13.89 7.20 13.25
C LEU A 246 14.17 6.19 14.36
N THR A 247 14.02 6.65 15.60
CA THR A 247 14.21 5.85 16.80
C THR A 247 12.86 5.45 17.38
N LEU A 248 12.60 4.14 17.48
CA LEU A 248 11.41 3.57 18.07
C LEU A 248 11.77 2.88 19.39
N GLU A 249 11.05 3.19 20.44
CA GLU A 249 11.14 2.51 21.72
C GLU A 249 9.96 1.55 21.85
N PHE A 250 10.24 0.27 21.98
CA PHE A 250 9.26 -0.77 22.30
C PHE A 250 9.30 -1.02 23.80
N VAL A 251 8.16 -0.85 24.45
CA VAL A 251 8.00 -1.08 25.89
C VAL A 251 7.20 -2.37 26.06
N HIS A 252 7.84 -3.38 26.64
CA HIS A 252 7.26 -4.71 26.87
C HIS A 252 6.32 -4.72 28.08
N ALA A 253 5.49 -5.74 28.20
CA ALA A 253 4.53 -5.88 29.28
C ALA A 253 5.18 -5.96 30.69
N ASP A 254 6.43 -6.41 30.78
CA ASP A 254 7.21 -6.44 32.03
C ASP A 254 7.90 -5.10 32.35
N GLY A 255 7.73 -4.09 31.52
CA GLY A 255 8.34 -2.76 31.65
C GLY A 255 9.76 -2.66 31.08
N SER A 256 10.35 -3.73 30.58
CA SER A 256 11.61 -3.69 29.85
C SER A 256 11.43 -2.98 28.49
N LYS A 257 12.54 -2.52 27.92
CA LYS A 257 12.50 -1.70 26.70
C LYS A 257 13.54 -2.15 25.70
N ASP A 258 13.14 -2.20 24.45
CA ASP A 258 14.04 -2.31 23.32
C ASP A 258 14.01 -1.02 22.48
N THR A 259 15.18 -0.56 22.06
CA THR A 259 15.31 0.54 21.12
C THR A 259 15.63 -0.02 19.73
N ILE A 260 14.77 0.31 18.77
CA ILE A 260 14.87 -0.16 17.40
C ILE A 260 15.08 1.05 16.47
N MET A 261 16.14 1.00 15.65
CA MET A 261 16.38 1.99 14.63
C MET A 261 15.64 1.61 13.34
N ALA A 262 14.94 2.56 12.77
CA ALA A 262 14.19 2.37 11.53
C ALA A 262 14.71 3.26 10.41
N ASN A 263 14.95 2.65 9.26
CA ASN A 263 15.26 3.34 8.00
C ASN A 263 13.97 3.77 7.29
N HIS A 264 14.12 4.72 6.39
CA HIS A 264 13.08 5.12 5.46
C HIS A 264 13.68 5.69 4.17
N THR A 265 12.87 5.76 3.12
CA THR A 265 13.24 6.29 1.80
C THR A 265 12.49 7.59 1.45
N TYR A 266 12.02 8.34 2.45
CA TYR A 266 11.31 9.61 2.22
C TYR A 266 12.26 10.70 1.73
N ASN A 267 11.88 11.37 0.65
CA ASN A 267 12.46 12.65 0.26
C ASN A 267 11.68 13.82 0.92
N ALA A 268 12.16 15.05 0.74
CA ALA A 268 11.55 16.23 1.35
C ALA A 268 10.08 16.43 0.97
N GLN A 269 9.71 16.18 -0.29
CA GLN A 269 8.32 16.28 -0.76
C GLN A 269 7.42 15.25 -0.06
N GLN A 270 7.88 14.01 0.07
CA GLN A 270 7.13 12.93 0.70
C GLN A 270 6.97 13.15 2.21
N ILE A 271 7.95 13.77 2.87
CA ILE A 271 7.81 14.25 4.26
C ILE A 271 6.73 15.34 4.33
N GLY A 272 6.64 16.19 3.31
CA GLY A 272 5.53 17.15 3.17
C GLY A 272 4.17 16.46 3.11
N TRP A 273 4.05 15.33 2.38
CA TRP A 273 2.81 14.53 2.36
C TRP A 273 2.43 13.99 3.74
N PHE A 274 3.42 13.45 4.47
CA PHE A 274 3.21 12.99 5.84
C PHE A 274 2.70 14.12 6.74
N LYS A 275 3.35 15.29 6.69
CA LYS A 275 2.98 16.45 7.50
C LYS A 275 1.59 16.98 7.15
N ALA A 276 1.23 17.01 5.88
CA ALA A 276 -0.09 17.46 5.42
C ALA A 276 -1.21 16.41 5.64
N GLY A 277 -0.87 15.17 6.01
CA GLY A 277 -1.80 14.06 6.19
C GLY A 277 -2.00 13.20 4.95
N SER A 278 -1.73 13.72 3.76
CA SER A 278 -1.68 12.98 2.50
C SER A 278 -1.05 13.82 1.38
N ALA A 279 -0.72 13.19 0.25
CA ALA A 279 -0.26 13.90 -0.94
C ALA A 279 -1.35 14.84 -1.50
N LEU A 280 -2.61 14.42 -1.49
CA LEU A 280 -3.74 15.23 -1.96
C LEU A 280 -3.96 16.46 -1.08
N ASN A 281 -3.84 16.32 0.24
CA ASN A 281 -3.93 17.45 1.16
C ASN A 281 -2.84 18.49 0.86
N LEU A 282 -1.60 18.04 0.58
CA LEU A 282 -0.51 18.97 0.26
C LEU A 282 -0.79 19.71 -1.05
N ILE A 283 -1.32 19.05 -2.06
CA ILE A 283 -1.71 19.70 -3.33
C ILE A 283 -2.79 20.73 -3.07
N ALA A 284 -3.84 20.40 -2.33
CA ALA A 284 -4.92 21.33 -2.00
C ALA A 284 -4.44 22.58 -1.24
N LEU A 285 -3.41 22.44 -0.38
CA LEU A 285 -2.79 23.57 0.32
C LEU A 285 -1.93 24.47 -0.59
N GLN A 286 -1.47 23.96 -1.74
CA GLN A 286 -0.65 24.71 -2.69
C GLN A 286 -1.48 25.44 -3.76
N GLU A 287 -2.73 25.01 -3.99
CA GLU A 287 -3.65 25.60 -4.97
C GLU A 287 -4.56 26.70 -4.37
N ASN A 288 -4.59 26.85 -3.06
CA ASN A 288 -5.27 27.90 -2.32
C ASN A 288 -4.28 28.97 -1.87
#